data_fd15c9521b26b91ed024872377df8f30
#
_entry.id   fd15c9521b26b91ed024872377df8f30
#
_cell.length_a   1.000
_cell.length_b   1.000
_cell.length_c   1.000
_cell.angle_alpha   90.00
_cell.angle_beta   90.00
_cell.angle_gamma   90.00
#
_symmetry.space_group_name_H-M   'P 1'
#
loop_
_entity.id
_entity.type
_entity.pdbx_description
1 polymer ?
#
loop_
_entity_poly.entity_id
_entity_poly.type
_entity_poly.pdbx_seq_one_letter_code
_entity_poly.pdbx_strand_id
1 'polypeptide(L)'
;MREKKCYVNLIMAIVLLVVAFVVYKNIPIAKDYSTLLEKDGDIENNYVEINVKNIAKISLDGNMGYYFVKDDKDYLYVVKLWNRTYNKIEKKYNDKEVNYCLKGYIFNIPDDVRDMAILGLSNSYDIDINKDNYSEYFGNTYLDEGRILQGRIIVIVVSTMLFIVGIMLFIGFIREMKIIRLEKKNTYKKIVRKD
;
A
#
# COMPACT_ATOMS: atom_id res chain seq x y z
N MET A 1 1.25 -44.58 7.58
CA MET A 1 0.71 -43.35 8.17
C MET A 1 1.64 -42.13 8.00
N ARG A 2 2.95 -42.26 8.17
CA ARG A 2 3.96 -41.17 8.05
C ARG A 2 4.07 -40.58 6.63
N GLU A 3 4.05 -41.44 5.58
CA GLU A 3 4.05 -40.96 4.17
C GLU A 3 2.83 -40.09 3.85
N LYS A 4 1.62 -40.49 4.29
CA LYS A 4 0.41 -39.69 4.06
C LYS A 4 0.50 -38.29 4.68
N LYS A 5 1.04 -38.17 5.91
CA LYS A 5 1.26 -36.87 6.56
C LYS A 5 2.26 -36.01 5.80
N CYS A 6 3.31 -36.64 5.25
CA CYS A 6 4.32 -35.96 4.45
C CYS A 6 3.73 -35.32 3.18
N TYR A 7 2.85 -36.03 2.46
CA TYR A 7 2.15 -35.47 1.28
C TYR A 7 1.14 -34.36 1.65
N VAL A 8 0.48 -34.42 2.82
CA VAL A 8 -0.37 -33.34 3.30
C VAL A 8 0.46 -32.07 3.50
N ASN A 9 1.65 -32.15 4.10
CA ASN A 9 2.54 -31.00 4.26
C ASN A 9 2.98 -30.41 2.90
N LEU A 10 3.24 -31.26 1.90
CA LEU A 10 3.54 -30.79 0.54
C LEU A 10 2.37 -30.01 -0.08
N ILE A 11 1.17 -30.56 0.00
CA ILE A 11 -0.02 -29.90 -0.54
C ILE A 11 -0.24 -28.54 0.16
N MET A 12 -0.14 -28.51 1.48
CA MET A 12 -0.26 -27.27 2.25
C MET A 12 0.82 -26.24 1.86
N ALA A 13 2.07 -26.68 1.68
CA ALA A 13 3.16 -25.81 1.22
C ALA A 13 2.84 -25.18 -0.15
N ILE A 14 2.40 -25.99 -1.11
CA ILE A 14 2.03 -25.51 -2.45
C ILE A 14 0.88 -24.52 -2.38
N VAL A 15 -0.18 -24.82 -1.64
CA VAL A 15 -1.35 -23.93 -1.47
C VAL A 15 -0.90 -22.58 -0.88
N LEU A 16 -0.09 -22.58 0.19
CA LEU A 16 0.38 -21.35 0.81
C LEU A 16 1.26 -20.51 -0.13
N LEU A 17 2.14 -21.15 -0.90
CA LEU A 17 2.98 -20.46 -1.88
C LEU A 17 2.15 -19.84 -3.01
N VAL A 18 1.13 -20.54 -3.50
CA VAL A 18 0.20 -20.03 -4.52
C VAL A 18 -0.60 -18.85 -3.97
N VAL A 19 -1.16 -18.97 -2.76
CA VAL A 19 -1.90 -17.88 -2.11
C VAL A 19 -1.00 -16.68 -1.90
N ALA A 20 0.22 -16.87 -1.37
CA ALA A 20 1.19 -15.80 -1.18
C ALA A 20 1.50 -15.06 -2.50
N PHE A 21 1.68 -15.81 -3.58
CA PHE A 21 1.96 -15.26 -4.92
C PHE A 21 0.76 -14.45 -5.46
N VAL A 22 -0.46 -14.98 -5.32
CA VAL A 22 -1.69 -14.27 -5.75
C VAL A 22 -1.86 -12.98 -4.95
N VAL A 23 -1.68 -13.03 -3.63
CA VAL A 23 -1.77 -11.85 -2.75
C VAL A 23 -0.69 -10.83 -3.14
N TYR A 24 0.55 -11.27 -3.38
CA TYR A 24 1.64 -10.40 -3.82
C TYR A 24 1.36 -9.70 -5.16
N LYS A 25 0.81 -10.43 -6.14
CA LYS A 25 0.45 -9.86 -7.46
C LYS A 25 -0.66 -8.81 -7.38
N ASN A 26 -1.49 -8.85 -6.35
CA ASN A 26 -2.59 -7.90 -6.13
C ASN A 26 -2.17 -6.70 -5.25
N ILE A 27 -0.88 -6.50 -4.96
CA ILE A 27 -0.40 -5.29 -4.28
C ILE A 27 -0.69 -4.08 -5.17
N PRO A 28 -1.40 -3.06 -4.67
CA PRO A 28 -1.72 -1.87 -5.45
C PRO A 28 -0.45 -1.16 -5.91
N ILE A 29 -0.40 -0.83 -7.20
CA ILE A 29 0.63 0.04 -7.78
C ILE A 29 0.08 1.45 -7.80
N ALA A 30 0.89 2.44 -7.37
CA ALA A 30 0.49 3.83 -7.39
C ALA A 30 0.26 4.29 -8.84
N LYS A 31 -0.87 4.99 -9.05
CA LYS A 31 -1.22 5.64 -10.30
C LYS A 31 -1.02 7.15 -10.14
N ASP A 32 -0.68 7.85 -11.20
CA ASP A 32 -0.64 9.32 -11.19
C ASP A 32 -2.05 9.86 -10.90
N TYR A 33 -2.19 10.68 -9.86
CA TYR A 33 -3.48 11.19 -9.42
C TYR A 33 -4.13 12.10 -10.49
N SER A 34 -3.37 12.97 -11.13
CA SER A 34 -3.87 13.83 -12.19
C SER A 34 -4.50 13.04 -13.34
N THR A 35 -3.87 11.92 -13.72
CA THR A 35 -4.39 11.04 -14.77
C THR A 35 -5.71 10.36 -14.39
N LEU A 36 -5.99 10.17 -13.10
CA LEU A 36 -7.27 9.63 -12.65
C LEU A 36 -8.37 10.69 -12.63
N LEU A 37 -8.05 11.95 -12.31
CA LEU A 37 -9.01 13.05 -12.34
C LEU A 37 -9.51 13.36 -13.77
N GLU A 38 -8.69 13.11 -14.77
CA GLU A 38 -9.06 13.30 -16.17
C GLU A 38 -10.00 12.21 -16.71
N LYS A 39 -10.19 11.12 -15.94
CA LYS A 39 -11.06 10.00 -16.31
C LYS A 39 -12.38 10.11 -15.57
N ASP A 40 -13.48 10.12 -16.32
CA ASP A 40 -14.82 9.96 -15.74
C ASP A 40 -14.94 8.60 -15.06
N GLY A 41 -15.17 8.59 -13.75
CA GLY A 41 -15.38 7.36 -12.99
C GLY A 41 -15.15 7.53 -11.49
N ASP A 42 -15.47 6.48 -10.74
CA ASP A 42 -15.19 6.41 -9.30
C ASP A 42 -13.69 6.22 -9.08
N ILE A 43 -13.05 7.25 -8.52
CA ILE A 43 -11.62 7.27 -8.21
C ILE A 43 -11.33 6.93 -6.75
N GLU A 44 -12.36 6.76 -5.92
CA GLU A 44 -12.21 6.44 -4.50
C GLU A 44 -11.48 5.11 -4.29
N ASN A 45 -10.75 4.99 -3.18
CA ASN A 45 -9.95 3.82 -2.82
C ASN A 45 -8.80 3.46 -3.79
N ASN A 46 -8.52 4.27 -4.81
CA ASN A 46 -7.31 4.07 -5.61
C ASN A 46 -6.06 4.47 -4.81
N TYR A 47 -4.98 3.70 -5.01
CA TYR A 47 -3.65 4.05 -4.53
C TYR A 47 -2.96 4.92 -5.56
N VAL A 48 -2.56 6.13 -5.17
CA VAL A 48 -2.04 7.14 -6.10
C VAL A 48 -0.73 7.76 -5.62
N GLU A 49 -0.08 8.47 -6.54
CA GLU A 49 1.09 9.31 -6.28
C GLU A 49 0.91 10.70 -6.86
N ILE A 50 1.50 11.69 -6.19
CA ILE A 50 1.55 13.10 -6.56
C ILE A 50 3.00 13.55 -6.50
N ASN A 51 3.50 14.19 -7.55
CA ASN A 51 4.78 14.89 -7.53
C ASN A 51 4.58 16.30 -6.96
N VAL A 52 4.96 16.50 -5.71
CA VAL A 52 4.72 17.75 -4.97
C VAL A 52 5.65 18.84 -5.45
N LYS A 53 5.08 19.94 -5.93
CA LYS A 53 5.78 21.20 -6.30
C LYS A 53 5.66 22.25 -5.19
N ASN A 54 4.49 22.34 -4.55
CA ASN A 54 4.24 23.29 -3.47
C ASN A 54 3.30 22.67 -2.45
N ILE A 55 3.37 23.12 -1.20
CA ILE A 55 2.52 22.68 -0.10
C ILE A 55 2.11 23.86 0.77
N ALA A 56 0.83 23.92 1.13
CA ALA A 56 0.28 24.91 2.05
C ALA A 56 -0.62 24.23 3.08
N LYS A 57 -0.60 24.72 4.31
CA LYS A 57 -1.35 24.12 5.42
C LYS A 57 -2.80 24.60 5.42
N ILE A 58 -3.74 23.68 5.62
CA ILE A 58 -5.16 23.97 5.86
C ILE A 58 -5.46 23.89 7.35
N SER A 59 -5.26 22.71 7.97
CA SER A 59 -5.55 22.48 9.38
C SER A 59 -4.65 21.41 10.00
N LEU A 60 -4.62 21.33 11.34
CA LEU A 60 -3.96 20.25 12.07
C LEU A 60 -5.02 19.36 12.74
N ASP A 61 -4.77 18.05 12.71
CA ASP A 61 -5.55 17.03 13.39
C ASP A 61 -4.58 16.08 14.12
N GLY A 62 -4.19 16.45 15.34
CA GLY A 62 -3.24 15.70 16.14
C GLY A 62 -1.86 15.54 15.48
N ASN A 63 -1.48 14.29 15.17
CA ASN A 63 -0.22 13.95 14.51
C ASN A 63 -0.27 14.04 12.97
N MET A 64 -1.43 14.32 12.42
CA MET A 64 -1.68 14.51 11.00
C MET A 64 -2.25 15.91 10.76
N GLY A 65 -2.33 16.32 9.52
CA GLY A 65 -2.97 17.57 9.13
C GLY A 65 -3.46 17.49 7.69
N TYR A 66 -4.34 18.43 7.35
CA TYR A 66 -4.79 18.64 5.98
C TYR A 66 -4.00 19.78 5.36
N TYR A 67 -3.61 19.57 4.11
CA TYR A 67 -2.76 20.47 3.35
C TYR A 67 -3.26 20.58 1.93
N PHE A 68 -3.02 21.75 1.32
CA PHE A 68 -3.05 21.87 -0.13
C PHE A 68 -1.70 21.45 -0.68
N VAL A 69 -1.72 20.66 -1.73
CA VAL A 69 -0.54 20.29 -2.51
C VAL A 69 -0.78 20.67 -3.95
N LYS A 70 0.19 21.38 -4.52
CA LYS A 70 0.23 21.68 -5.96
C LYS A 70 1.27 20.76 -6.60
N ASP A 71 0.92 20.09 -7.71
CA ASP A 71 1.81 19.22 -8.44
C ASP A 71 2.61 19.96 -9.53
N ASP A 72 3.42 19.22 -10.28
CA ASP A 72 4.21 19.73 -11.39
C ASP A 72 3.38 20.12 -12.62
N LYS A 73 2.12 19.66 -12.69
CA LYS A 73 1.14 20.02 -13.73
C LYS A 73 0.22 21.18 -13.32
N ASP A 74 0.49 21.78 -12.15
CA ASP A 74 -0.29 22.89 -11.57
C ASP A 74 -1.69 22.51 -11.05
N TYR A 75 -2.02 21.20 -10.91
CA TYR A 75 -3.22 20.75 -10.23
C TYR A 75 -3.12 20.98 -8.72
N LEU A 76 -4.23 21.34 -8.10
CA LEU A 76 -4.35 21.55 -6.64
C LEU A 76 -5.12 20.40 -6.02
N TYR A 77 -4.54 19.79 -4.97
CA TYR A 77 -5.12 18.66 -4.25
C TYR A 77 -5.25 18.96 -2.77
N VAL A 78 -6.27 18.41 -2.12
CA VAL A 78 -6.33 18.29 -0.67
C VAL A 78 -5.66 16.97 -0.29
N VAL A 79 -4.75 16.99 0.70
CA VAL A 79 -4.04 15.80 1.18
C VAL A 79 -4.05 15.76 2.71
N LYS A 80 -4.15 14.57 3.28
CA LYS A 80 -3.98 14.31 4.71
C LYS A 80 -2.62 13.65 4.95
N LEU A 81 -1.72 14.34 5.66
CA LEU A 81 -0.33 13.92 5.87
C LEU A 81 0.01 13.81 7.34
N TRP A 82 0.99 12.95 7.65
CA TRP A 82 1.69 13.01 8.92
C TRP A 82 2.49 14.30 9.02
N ASN A 83 2.53 14.91 10.21
CA ASN A 83 3.33 16.13 10.47
C ASN A 83 4.81 15.93 10.11
N ARG A 84 5.35 14.72 10.31
CA ARG A 84 6.72 14.36 9.89
C ARG A 84 6.93 14.42 8.37
N THR A 85 5.90 14.04 7.58
CA THR A 85 5.96 14.09 6.12
C THR A 85 5.89 15.54 5.64
N TYR A 86 4.97 16.32 6.19
CA TYR A 86 4.91 17.76 5.94
C TYR A 86 6.26 18.43 6.18
N ASN A 87 6.88 18.24 7.36
CA ASN A 87 8.18 18.85 7.70
C ASN A 87 9.30 18.43 6.72
N LYS A 88 9.27 17.19 6.19
CA LYS A 88 10.23 16.75 5.16
C LYS A 88 10.03 17.46 3.84
N ILE A 89 8.78 17.64 3.41
CA ILE A 89 8.45 18.34 2.17
C ILE A 89 8.83 19.81 2.29
N GLU A 90 8.46 20.48 3.40
CA GLU A 90 8.75 21.87 3.68
C GLU A 90 10.27 22.15 3.71
N LYS A 91 11.04 21.25 4.34
CA LYS A 91 12.52 21.35 4.33
C LYS A 91 13.07 21.28 2.90
N LYS A 92 12.65 20.30 2.08
CA LYS A 92 13.08 20.19 0.69
C LYS A 92 12.70 21.40 -0.15
N TYR A 93 11.52 21.97 0.11
CA TYR A 93 11.08 23.19 -0.55
C TYR A 93 12.00 24.37 -0.23
N ASN A 94 12.38 24.53 1.05
CA ASN A 94 13.30 25.58 1.48
C ASN A 94 14.73 25.39 0.93
N ASP A 95 15.16 24.13 0.76
CA ASP A 95 16.45 23.75 0.17
C ASP A 95 16.43 23.82 -1.39
N LYS A 96 15.29 24.22 -2.01
CA LYS A 96 15.04 24.24 -3.47
C LYS A 96 15.13 22.85 -4.12
N GLU A 97 15.08 21.79 -3.39
CA GLU A 97 14.98 20.41 -3.88
C GLU A 97 13.51 20.02 -4.08
N VAL A 98 12.94 20.30 -5.25
CA VAL A 98 11.49 20.31 -5.50
C VAL A 98 10.89 18.92 -5.84
N ASN A 99 11.58 17.82 -5.66
CA ASN A 99 11.02 16.51 -6.02
C ASN A 99 10.68 15.65 -4.79
N TYR A 100 9.42 15.71 -4.33
CA TYR A 100 8.89 14.79 -3.36
C TYR A 100 7.68 14.05 -3.94
N CYS A 101 7.81 12.73 -4.11
CA CYS A 101 6.68 11.88 -4.52
C CYS A 101 5.88 11.48 -3.28
N LEU A 102 4.68 12.05 -3.15
CA LEU A 102 3.71 11.72 -2.13
C LEU A 102 2.82 10.59 -2.60
N LYS A 103 2.55 9.61 -1.71
CA LYS A 103 1.69 8.46 -2.02
C LYS A 103 0.59 8.32 -0.98
N GLY A 104 -0.58 7.83 -1.39
CA GLY A 104 -1.71 7.62 -0.50
C GLY A 104 -2.89 6.99 -1.20
N TYR A 105 -3.97 6.83 -0.45
CA TYR A 105 -5.26 6.39 -0.97
C TYR A 105 -6.20 7.56 -1.11
N ILE A 106 -7.05 7.53 -2.12
CA ILE A 106 -8.05 8.58 -2.39
C ILE A 106 -9.34 8.28 -1.62
N PHE A 107 -9.91 9.32 -1.00
CA PHE A 107 -11.21 9.32 -0.33
C PHE A 107 -12.00 10.59 -0.65
N ASN A 108 -13.31 10.54 -0.47
CA ASN A 108 -14.16 11.73 -0.58
C ASN A 108 -13.83 12.70 0.54
N ILE A 109 -13.78 14.00 0.22
CA ILE A 109 -13.47 15.06 1.20
C ILE A 109 -14.61 15.17 2.22
N PRO A 110 -14.34 15.06 3.55
CA PRO A 110 -15.31 15.35 4.59
C PRO A 110 -15.79 16.80 4.52
N ASP A 111 -17.06 17.05 4.90
CA ASP A 111 -17.67 18.37 4.80
C ASP A 111 -16.93 19.45 5.59
N ASP A 112 -16.46 19.13 6.79
CA ASP A 112 -15.68 20.03 7.64
C ASP A 112 -14.33 20.41 7.02
N VAL A 113 -13.66 19.45 6.37
CA VAL A 113 -12.39 19.68 5.67
C VAL A 113 -12.60 20.51 4.42
N ARG A 114 -13.67 20.22 3.68
CA ARG A 114 -14.06 21.01 2.50
C ARG A 114 -14.30 22.48 2.87
N ASP A 115 -15.09 22.72 3.92
CA ASP A 115 -15.42 24.07 4.37
C ASP A 115 -14.16 24.83 4.83
N MET A 116 -13.22 24.18 5.52
CA MET A 116 -11.91 24.75 5.86
C MET A 116 -11.05 25.04 4.62
N ALA A 117 -11.06 24.16 3.63
CA ALA A 117 -10.32 24.36 2.38
C ALA A 117 -10.86 25.54 1.58
N ILE A 118 -12.20 25.67 1.47
CA ILE A 118 -12.84 26.83 0.83
C ILE A 118 -12.41 28.13 1.52
N LEU A 119 -12.52 28.20 2.85
CA LEU A 119 -12.10 29.39 3.62
C LEU A 119 -10.62 29.69 3.45
N GLY A 120 -9.75 28.66 3.43
CA GLY A 120 -8.31 28.83 3.25
C GLY A 120 -7.95 29.44 1.90
N LEU A 121 -8.56 28.98 0.82
CA LEU A 121 -8.33 29.52 -0.54
C LEU A 121 -8.95 30.90 -0.72
N SER A 122 -10.19 31.11 -0.30
CA SER A 122 -10.86 32.41 -0.40
C SER A 122 -10.06 33.52 0.30
N ASN A 123 -9.59 33.25 1.53
CA ASN A 123 -8.83 34.24 2.30
C ASN A 123 -7.41 34.49 1.75
N SER A 124 -6.78 33.48 1.12
CA SER A 124 -5.37 33.58 0.70
C SER A 124 -5.18 34.15 -0.68
N TYR A 125 -6.16 34.00 -1.57
CA TYR A 125 -6.01 34.28 -3.00
C TYR A 125 -7.08 35.23 -3.57
N ASP A 126 -7.99 35.75 -2.73
CA ASP A 126 -9.12 36.61 -3.15
C ASP A 126 -9.94 35.97 -4.31
N ILE A 127 -10.16 34.66 -4.19
CA ILE A 127 -10.91 33.86 -5.16
C ILE A 127 -12.34 33.70 -4.68
N ASP A 128 -13.31 33.87 -5.57
CA ASP A 128 -14.72 33.58 -5.30
C ASP A 128 -15.00 32.08 -5.36
N ILE A 129 -14.59 31.38 -4.31
CA ILE A 129 -14.79 29.95 -4.13
C ILE A 129 -15.84 29.69 -3.05
N ASN A 130 -16.78 28.80 -3.34
CA ASN A 130 -17.91 28.46 -2.47
C ASN A 130 -18.26 26.96 -2.60
N LYS A 131 -19.35 26.54 -1.93
CA LYS A 131 -19.81 25.14 -1.92
C LYS A 131 -20.28 24.61 -3.26
N ASP A 132 -20.58 25.46 -4.21
CA ASP A 132 -21.12 25.07 -5.52
C ASP A 132 -20.00 24.87 -6.56
N ASN A 133 -18.86 25.58 -6.40
CA ASN A 133 -17.78 25.61 -7.39
C ASN A 133 -16.42 25.06 -6.90
N TYR A 134 -16.27 24.67 -5.61
CA TYR A 134 -14.99 24.23 -5.06
C TYR A 134 -14.34 23.04 -5.82
N SER A 135 -15.18 22.18 -6.39
CA SER A 135 -14.71 21.00 -7.11
C SER A 135 -13.89 21.33 -8.38
N GLU A 136 -14.10 22.54 -8.94
CA GLU A 136 -13.31 23.04 -10.08
C GLU A 136 -11.88 23.43 -9.66
N TYR A 137 -11.65 23.73 -8.38
CA TYR A 137 -10.36 24.16 -7.83
C TYR A 137 -9.52 23.03 -7.27
N PHE A 138 -10.09 22.13 -6.45
CA PHE A 138 -9.34 21.06 -5.79
C PHE A 138 -10.05 19.69 -5.78
N GLY A 139 -11.15 19.56 -6.54
CA GLY A 139 -11.90 18.31 -6.68
C GLY A 139 -12.71 17.92 -5.44
N ASN A 140 -13.35 16.76 -5.51
CA ASN A 140 -14.22 16.19 -4.45
C ASN A 140 -13.50 15.19 -3.56
N THR A 141 -12.22 14.93 -3.82
CA THR A 141 -11.47 13.85 -3.16
C THR A 141 -10.17 14.37 -2.56
N TYR A 142 -9.68 13.66 -1.53
CA TYR A 142 -8.40 13.93 -0.91
C TYR A 142 -7.54 12.67 -0.86
N LEU A 143 -6.21 12.84 -0.80
CA LEU A 143 -5.25 11.77 -0.60
C LEU A 143 -4.96 11.60 0.89
N ASP A 144 -5.07 10.37 1.41
CA ASP A 144 -4.72 10.01 2.79
C ASP A 144 -3.43 9.15 2.83
N GLU A 145 -2.34 9.75 3.31
CA GLU A 145 -1.07 9.05 3.54
C GLU A 145 -1.19 8.00 4.65
N GLY A 146 -1.99 8.25 5.68
CA GLY A 146 -2.13 7.35 6.83
C GLY A 146 -2.69 5.97 6.49
N ARG A 147 -3.50 5.88 5.45
CA ARG A 147 -4.11 4.62 4.98
C ARG A 147 -3.14 3.67 4.29
N ILE A 148 -1.94 4.10 3.90
CA ILE A 148 -0.92 3.22 3.31
C ILE A 148 -0.59 2.04 4.22
N LEU A 149 -0.50 2.28 5.54
CA LEU A 149 -0.24 1.23 6.53
C LEU A 149 -1.34 0.16 6.53
N GLN A 150 -2.60 0.56 6.45
CA GLN A 150 -3.75 -0.35 6.50
C GLN A 150 -3.94 -1.15 5.21
N GLY A 151 -3.62 -0.57 4.06
CA GLY A 151 -3.77 -1.22 2.76
C GLY A 151 -2.52 -2.01 2.36
N ARG A 152 -1.55 -1.30 1.82
CA ARG A 152 -0.41 -1.91 1.13
C ARG A 152 0.55 -2.66 2.05
N ILE A 153 0.90 -2.08 3.21
CA ILE A 153 1.92 -2.67 4.08
C ILE A 153 1.43 -3.97 4.70
N ILE A 154 0.16 -4.03 5.15
CA ILE A 154 -0.42 -5.26 5.69
C ILE A 154 -0.41 -6.38 4.64
N VAL A 155 -0.79 -6.08 3.41
CA VAL A 155 -0.78 -7.06 2.31
C VAL A 155 0.63 -7.60 2.06
N ILE A 156 1.66 -6.75 2.04
CA ILE A 156 3.06 -7.16 1.88
C ILE A 156 3.51 -8.06 3.03
N VAL A 157 3.24 -7.67 4.28
CA VAL A 157 3.64 -8.43 5.47
C VAL A 157 2.97 -9.80 5.49
N VAL A 158 1.66 -9.87 5.25
CA VAL A 158 0.90 -11.14 5.22
C VAL A 158 1.41 -12.05 4.10
N SER A 159 1.60 -11.52 2.89
CA SER A 159 2.13 -12.28 1.75
C SER A 159 3.52 -12.86 2.07
N THR A 160 4.41 -12.04 2.65
CA THR A 160 5.77 -12.47 3.02
C THR A 160 5.74 -13.57 4.09
N MET A 161 4.88 -13.44 5.12
CA MET A 161 4.71 -14.47 6.15
C MET A 161 4.21 -15.79 5.55
N LEU A 162 3.19 -15.76 4.70
CA LEU A 162 2.67 -16.95 4.02
C LEU A 162 3.75 -17.64 3.18
N PHE A 163 4.57 -16.86 2.49
CA PHE A 163 5.68 -17.36 1.67
C PHE A 163 6.75 -18.08 2.53
N ILE A 164 7.16 -17.48 3.66
CA ILE A 164 8.12 -18.07 4.59
C ILE A 164 7.58 -19.39 5.15
N VAL A 165 6.33 -19.43 5.62
CA VAL A 165 5.71 -20.65 6.15
C VAL A 165 5.62 -21.74 5.07
N GLY A 166 5.24 -21.38 3.84
CA GLY A 166 5.22 -22.30 2.71
C GLY A 166 6.57 -22.93 2.43
N ILE A 167 7.67 -22.14 2.42
CA ILE A 167 9.03 -22.64 2.25
C ILE A 167 9.42 -23.57 3.41
N MET A 168 9.11 -23.21 4.65
CA MET A 168 9.44 -24.06 5.81
C MET A 168 8.79 -25.44 5.73
N LEU A 169 7.50 -25.50 5.36
CA LEU A 169 6.77 -26.75 5.15
C LEU A 169 7.37 -27.56 3.99
N PHE A 170 7.79 -26.93 2.92
CA PHE A 170 8.43 -27.58 1.78
C PHE A 170 9.79 -28.19 2.16
N ILE A 171 10.61 -27.46 2.91
CA ILE A 171 11.89 -27.99 3.44
C ILE A 171 11.64 -29.17 4.39
N GLY A 172 10.61 -29.08 5.26
CA GLY A 172 10.18 -30.16 6.13
C GLY A 172 9.81 -31.43 5.33
N PHE A 173 9.02 -31.27 4.26
CA PHE A 173 8.68 -32.36 3.34
C PHE A 173 9.93 -33.02 2.76
N ILE A 174 10.89 -32.26 2.23
CA ILE A 174 12.13 -32.81 1.65
C ILE A 174 12.90 -33.61 2.68
N ARG A 175 13.02 -33.10 3.91
CA ARG A 175 13.72 -33.80 5.01
C ARG A 175 13.02 -35.12 5.36
N GLU A 176 11.71 -35.12 5.53
CA GLU A 176 10.95 -36.34 5.84
C GLU A 176 11.05 -37.39 4.72
N MET A 177 10.95 -36.96 3.47
CA MET A 177 11.10 -37.87 2.31
C MET A 177 12.49 -38.51 2.25
N LYS A 178 13.57 -37.78 2.60
CA LYS A 178 14.92 -38.37 2.72
C LYS A 178 14.97 -39.44 3.80
N ILE A 179 14.39 -39.20 4.95
CA ILE A 179 14.36 -40.19 6.07
C ILE A 179 13.57 -41.43 5.65
N ILE A 180 12.39 -41.30 5.08
CA ILE A 180 11.57 -42.43 4.59
C ILE A 180 12.33 -43.29 3.57
N ARG A 181 13.05 -42.65 2.62
CA ARG A 181 13.86 -43.36 1.64
C ARG A 181 15.00 -44.13 2.28
N LEU A 182 15.69 -43.58 3.27
CA LEU A 182 16.74 -44.22 4.00
C LEU A 182 16.22 -45.42 4.83
N GLU A 183 15.09 -45.28 5.49
CA GLU A 183 14.43 -46.36 6.23
C GLU A 183 14.07 -47.54 5.29
N LYS A 184 13.44 -47.25 4.14
CA LYS A 184 13.14 -48.27 3.12
C LYS A 184 14.42 -49.02 2.66
N LYS A 185 15.50 -48.28 2.35
CA LYS A 185 16.76 -48.85 1.89
C LYS A 185 17.42 -49.76 2.94
N ASN A 186 17.34 -49.36 4.21
CA ASN A 186 17.89 -50.16 5.31
C ASN A 186 17.05 -51.44 5.57
N THR A 187 15.75 -51.37 5.42
CA THR A 187 14.84 -52.51 5.52
C THR A 187 15.12 -53.53 4.42
N TYR A 188 15.28 -53.07 3.16
CA TYR A 188 15.68 -53.95 2.04
C TYR A 188 17.02 -54.67 2.30
N LYS A 189 18.02 -53.95 2.78
CA LYS A 189 19.33 -54.56 3.10
C LYS A 189 19.26 -55.59 4.22
N LYS A 190 18.35 -55.46 5.18
CA LYS A 190 18.14 -56.44 6.26
C LYS A 190 17.43 -57.70 5.75
N ILE A 191 16.53 -57.59 4.79
CA ILE A 191 15.84 -58.75 4.19
C ILE A 191 16.79 -59.56 3.36
N VAL A 192 17.54 -58.94 2.44
CA VAL A 192 18.49 -59.61 1.54
C VAL A 192 19.69 -60.28 2.27
N ARG A 193 19.95 -59.92 3.54
CA ARG A 193 21.01 -60.58 4.36
C ARG A 193 20.51 -61.75 5.19
N LYS A 194 19.20 -62.04 5.17
CA LYS A 194 18.61 -63.18 5.92
C LYS A 194 18.32 -64.39 5.06
N ASP A 195 18.36 -64.22 3.75
CA ASP A 195 18.36 -65.28 2.73
C ASP A 195 19.79 -65.68 2.37
#